data_c0660c1a28614611fe17180c8ca42934
#
_entry.id   c0660c1a28614611fe17180c8ca42934
#
_cell.length_a   1.000
_cell.length_b   1.000
_cell.length_c   1.000
_cell.angle_alpha   90.00
_cell.angle_beta   90.00
_cell.angle_gamma   90.00
#
_symmetry.space_group_name_H-M   'P 1'
#
loop_
_entity.id
_entity.type
_entity.pdbx_description
1 polymer ?
#
loop_
_entity_poly.entity_id
_entity_poly.type
_entity_poly.pdbx_seq_one_letter_code
_entity_poly.pdbx_strand_id
1 'polypeptide(L)'
;MTQPPAVQFTEVSASRGGRGVLHEVSLSIGAGETVALVGRSGSGKTTLLRLVNRLLDPDRGEVRVDGRETRQWDAIALRRRTGYVIQDVGLFPHFTVADNIATVPRLLAWPEARVQSRVDELLTMVDLDPADYRRRWPDELSGGQRQRVGLARALAADPPVLLMDEPFGALDPVTKGELHAEFRKVQSSLHRTVLIVTHDIAEAMALADRIAVLCDGRVIACDTPAGVRVSDDPRVRSLIA
;
A
#
# COMPACT_ATOMS: atom_id res chain seq x y z
N MET A 1 -5.25 10.09 25.99
CA MET A 1 -3.93 9.60 25.52
C MET A 1 -4.09 9.35 24.03
N THR A 2 -3.37 10.07 23.20
CA THR A 2 -3.38 9.85 21.73
C THR A 2 -2.78 8.49 21.41
N GLN A 3 -3.49 7.68 20.64
CA GLN A 3 -3.00 6.38 20.19
C GLN A 3 -1.72 6.59 19.37
N PRO A 4 -0.67 5.77 19.55
CA PRO A 4 0.55 5.91 18.76
C PRO A 4 0.24 5.70 17.27
N PRO A 5 0.98 6.37 16.37
CA PRO A 5 0.80 6.19 14.94
C PRO A 5 1.07 4.74 14.53
N ALA A 6 0.30 4.22 13.57
CA ALA A 6 0.48 2.86 13.06
C ALA A 6 1.80 2.73 12.27
N VAL A 7 2.20 3.79 11.55
CA VAL A 7 3.50 3.88 10.89
C VAL A 7 4.12 5.25 11.20
N GLN A 8 5.39 5.26 11.56
CA GLN A 8 6.13 6.49 11.85
C GLN A 8 7.53 6.43 11.24
N PHE A 9 7.89 7.52 10.58
CA PHE A 9 9.25 7.81 10.11
C PHE A 9 9.78 8.98 10.92
N THR A 10 10.99 8.86 11.46
CA THR A 10 11.66 9.90 12.25
C THR A 10 13.05 10.14 11.67
N GLU A 11 13.25 11.31 11.03
CA GLU A 11 14.51 11.76 10.42
C GLU A 11 15.18 10.71 9.52
N VAL A 12 14.38 9.99 8.75
CA VAL A 12 14.81 8.86 7.94
C VAL A 12 15.61 9.31 6.73
N SER A 13 16.83 8.81 6.60
CA SER A 13 17.66 8.93 5.40
C SER A 13 18.00 7.55 4.86
N ALA A 14 17.99 7.39 3.53
CA ALA A 14 18.28 6.13 2.86
C ALA A 14 18.97 6.34 1.52
N SER A 15 19.90 5.44 1.19
CA SER A 15 20.65 5.44 -0.07
C SER A 15 20.31 4.20 -0.90
N ARG A 16 20.49 4.32 -2.21
CA ARG A 16 20.39 3.19 -3.15
C ARG A 16 21.52 3.26 -4.17
N GLY A 17 22.31 2.20 -4.25
CA GLY A 17 23.46 2.17 -5.15
C GLY A 17 24.47 3.29 -4.89
N GLY A 18 24.69 3.66 -3.63
CA GLY A 18 25.62 4.72 -3.21
C GLY A 18 25.10 6.16 -3.39
N ARG A 19 23.85 6.34 -3.87
CA ARG A 19 23.22 7.66 -4.00
C ARG A 19 22.15 7.85 -2.93
N GLY A 20 22.16 9.00 -2.22
CA GLY A 20 21.11 9.39 -1.31
C GLY A 20 19.78 9.52 -2.05
N VAL A 21 18.74 8.86 -1.52
CA VAL A 21 17.38 8.85 -2.11
C VAL A 21 16.38 9.49 -1.16
N LEU A 22 16.54 9.32 0.14
CA LEU A 22 15.72 9.95 1.18
C LEU A 22 16.61 10.76 2.11
N HIS A 23 16.13 11.94 2.51
CA HIS A 23 16.87 12.92 3.29
C HIS A 23 16.02 13.42 4.46
N GLU A 24 16.27 12.91 5.68
CA GLU A 24 15.66 13.35 6.93
C GLU A 24 14.13 13.38 6.89
N VAL A 25 13.53 12.34 6.29
CA VAL A 25 12.08 12.22 6.16
C VAL A 25 11.45 11.95 7.52
N SER A 26 10.52 12.82 7.92
CA SER A 26 9.66 12.62 9.09
C SER A 26 8.20 12.64 8.63
N LEU A 27 7.46 11.55 8.92
CA LEU A 27 6.06 11.37 8.54
C LEU A 27 5.39 10.42 9.54
N SER A 28 4.18 10.74 9.97
CA SER A 28 3.37 9.86 10.82
C SER A 28 2.04 9.55 10.15
N ILE A 29 1.62 8.28 10.23
CA ILE A 29 0.37 7.76 9.68
C ILE A 29 -0.42 7.19 10.85
N GLY A 30 -1.61 7.75 11.09
CA GLY A 30 -2.51 7.33 12.15
C GLY A 30 -3.11 5.94 11.92
N ALA A 31 -3.59 5.29 12.97
CA ALA A 31 -4.32 4.04 12.83
C ALA A 31 -5.63 4.27 12.05
N GLY A 32 -5.87 3.44 11.03
CA GLY A 32 -7.05 3.55 10.15
C GLY A 32 -6.96 4.67 9.11
N GLU A 33 -5.89 5.45 9.10
CA GLU A 33 -5.68 6.55 8.15
C GLU A 33 -5.17 6.03 6.80
N THR A 34 -5.65 6.62 5.71
CA THR A 34 -5.11 6.44 4.36
C THR A 34 -4.26 7.65 3.99
N VAL A 35 -2.95 7.45 3.81
CA VAL A 35 -2.03 8.49 3.36
C VAL A 35 -1.55 8.15 1.95
N ALA A 36 -1.72 9.10 1.01
CA ALA A 36 -1.12 8.98 -0.31
C ALA A 36 0.24 9.71 -0.34
N LEU A 37 1.26 9.02 -0.82
CA LEU A 37 2.58 9.56 -1.07
C LEU A 37 2.72 9.89 -2.55
N VAL A 38 2.74 11.16 -2.89
CA VAL A 38 2.85 11.64 -4.26
C VAL A 38 4.18 12.33 -4.53
N GLY A 39 4.58 12.39 -5.79
CA GLY A 39 5.81 13.03 -6.22
C GLY A 39 6.30 12.50 -7.57
N ARG A 40 7.26 13.19 -8.18
CA ARG A 40 7.83 12.79 -9.47
C ARG A 40 8.49 11.40 -9.40
N SER A 41 8.67 10.77 -10.56
CA SER A 41 9.45 9.53 -10.64
C SER A 41 10.86 9.76 -10.07
N GLY A 42 11.34 8.79 -9.30
CA GLY A 42 12.67 8.89 -8.66
C GLY A 42 12.72 9.71 -7.36
N SER A 43 11.62 10.31 -6.89
CA SER A 43 11.62 11.10 -5.64
C SER A 43 11.81 10.29 -4.36
N GLY A 44 11.76 8.96 -4.41
CA GLY A 44 11.99 8.07 -3.26
C GLY A 44 10.75 7.40 -2.68
N LYS A 45 9.56 7.55 -3.29
CA LYS A 45 8.28 6.99 -2.79
C LYS A 45 8.32 5.49 -2.50
N THR A 46 8.68 4.69 -3.49
CA THR A 46 8.83 3.23 -3.34
C THR A 46 9.91 2.87 -2.32
N THR A 47 10.97 3.68 -2.19
CA THR A 47 12.00 3.49 -1.16
C THR A 47 11.40 3.66 0.22
N LEU A 48 10.63 4.74 0.46
CA LEU A 48 9.95 4.98 1.72
C LEU A 48 9.02 3.83 2.09
N LEU A 49 8.22 3.35 1.12
CA LEU A 49 7.30 2.23 1.32
C LEU A 49 8.04 0.94 1.69
N ARG A 50 9.19 0.67 1.05
CA ARG A 50 10.02 -0.53 1.31
C ARG A 50 10.70 -0.53 2.68
N LEU A 51 10.86 0.62 3.32
CA LEU A 51 11.37 0.72 4.69
C LEU A 51 10.34 0.22 5.72
N VAL A 52 9.03 0.39 5.46
CA VAL A 52 7.96 -0.03 6.39
C VAL A 52 7.95 -1.56 6.58
N ASN A 53 8.09 -2.33 5.49
CA ASN A 53 8.09 -3.80 5.54
C ASN A 53 9.51 -4.39 5.61
N ARG A 54 10.51 -3.53 5.90
CA ARG A 54 11.91 -3.91 6.04
C ARG A 54 12.46 -4.70 4.83
N LEU A 55 12.04 -4.32 3.60
CA LEU A 55 12.73 -4.71 2.37
C LEU A 55 14.00 -3.89 2.17
N LEU A 56 14.09 -2.74 2.84
CA LEU A 56 15.27 -1.90 2.98
C LEU A 56 15.37 -1.48 4.45
N ASP A 57 16.57 -1.27 4.95
CA ASP A 57 16.83 -0.62 6.23
C ASP A 57 17.24 0.85 5.98
N PRO A 58 16.88 1.82 6.83
CA PRO A 58 17.32 3.19 6.69
C PRO A 58 18.82 3.31 7.05
N ASP A 59 19.53 4.24 6.41
CA ASP A 59 20.92 4.55 6.75
C ASP A 59 20.97 5.33 8.08
N ARG A 60 20.01 6.26 8.29
CA ARG A 60 19.84 7.07 9.50
C ARG A 60 18.37 7.22 9.83
N GLY A 61 18.10 7.59 11.09
CA GLY A 61 16.75 7.71 11.60
C GLY A 61 16.11 6.36 11.87
N GLU A 62 14.83 6.35 12.17
CA GLU A 62 14.11 5.14 12.51
C GLU A 62 12.73 5.07 11.85
N VAL A 63 12.28 3.85 11.58
CA VAL A 63 10.91 3.55 11.11
C VAL A 63 10.25 2.66 12.15
N ARG A 64 9.02 3.03 12.57
CA ARG A 64 8.23 2.25 13.53
C ARG A 64 6.94 1.77 12.86
N VAL A 65 6.55 0.54 13.19
CA VAL A 65 5.26 -0.05 12.84
C VAL A 65 4.62 -0.53 14.13
N ASP A 66 3.39 -0.09 14.41
CA ASP A 66 2.68 -0.33 15.67
C ASP A 66 3.54 0.05 16.91
N GLY A 67 4.23 1.19 16.86
CA GLY A 67 5.08 1.71 17.92
C GLY A 67 6.43 1.00 18.09
N ARG A 68 6.69 -0.12 17.40
CA ARG A 68 7.94 -0.88 17.47
C ARG A 68 8.83 -0.58 16.27
N GLU A 69 10.11 -0.30 16.49
CA GLU A 69 11.09 -0.06 15.42
C GLU A 69 11.20 -1.28 14.48
N THR A 70 11.24 -1.04 13.16
CA THR A 70 11.26 -2.12 12.16
C THR A 70 12.48 -3.04 12.30
N ARG A 71 13.62 -2.51 12.72
CA ARG A 71 14.85 -3.30 12.97
C ARG A 71 14.72 -4.29 14.13
N GLN A 72 13.81 -4.04 15.07
CA GLN A 72 13.56 -4.91 16.21
C GLN A 72 12.57 -6.05 15.90
N TRP A 73 11.87 -5.97 14.77
CA TRP A 73 11.02 -7.05 14.30
C TRP A 73 11.84 -8.17 13.65
N ASP A 74 11.37 -9.40 13.79
CA ASP A 74 11.72 -10.42 12.80
C ASP A 74 11.17 -9.98 11.44
N ALA A 75 12.03 -9.92 10.42
CA ALA A 75 11.67 -9.37 9.12
C ALA A 75 10.56 -10.18 8.43
N ILE A 76 10.52 -11.51 8.64
CA ILE A 76 9.50 -12.38 8.07
C ILE A 76 8.17 -12.14 8.78
N ALA A 77 8.18 -12.04 10.09
CA ALA A 77 6.98 -11.75 10.89
C ALA A 77 6.38 -10.38 10.52
N LEU A 78 7.21 -9.33 10.37
CA LEU A 78 6.77 -8.01 9.94
C LEU A 78 6.11 -8.05 8.55
N ARG A 79 6.75 -8.71 7.58
CA ARG A 79 6.21 -8.83 6.20
C ARG A 79 4.91 -9.62 6.14
N ARG A 80 4.76 -10.67 6.95
CA ARG A 80 3.50 -11.44 7.03
C ARG A 80 2.37 -10.66 7.70
N ARG A 81 2.71 -9.67 8.54
CA ARG A 81 1.77 -8.77 9.21
C ARG A 81 1.44 -7.53 8.38
N THR A 82 2.15 -7.26 7.29
CA THR A 82 1.96 -6.10 6.42
C THR A 82 1.44 -6.56 5.07
N GLY A 83 0.27 -6.07 4.66
CA GLY A 83 -0.24 -6.29 3.30
C GLY A 83 0.58 -5.48 2.31
N TYR A 84 0.89 -6.04 1.14
CA TYR A 84 1.66 -5.33 0.13
C TYR A 84 1.12 -5.59 -1.27
N VAL A 85 0.59 -4.55 -1.90
CA VAL A 85 0.22 -4.54 -3.33
C VAL A 85 1.39 -3.91 -4.09
N ILE A 86 2.08 -4.69 -4.90
CA ILE A 86 3.21 -4.24 -5.73
C ILE A 86 2.73 -3.74 -7.09
N GLN A 87 3.52 -2.87 -7.73
CA GLN A 87 3.20 -2.19 -8.98
C GLN A 87 2.71 -3.12 -10.10
N ASP A 88 3.37 -4.26 -10.31
CA ASP A 88 3.02 -5.23 -11.36
C ASP A 88 2.10 -6.36 -10.86
N VAL A 89 1.35 -6.12 -9.78
CA VAL A 89 0.51 -7.11 -9.07
C VAL A 89 1.29 -8.32 -8.57
N GLY A 90 2.20 -8.89 -9.37
CA GLY A 90 3.08 -10.00 -9.02
C GLY A 90 2.34 -11.24 -8.53
N LEU A 91 1.24 -11.61 -9.18
CA LEU A 91 0.59 -12.91 -8.94
C LEU A 91 1.53 -14.04 -9.33
N PHE A 92 1.55 -15.09 -8.53
CA PHE A 92 2.30 -16.30 -8.87
C PHE A 92 1.64 -16.99 -10.06
N PRO A 93 2.29 -17.07 -11.23
CA PRO A 93 1.65 -17.56 -12.45
C PRO A 93 1.33 -19.07 -12.41
N HIS A 94 1.97 -19.81 -11.53
CA HIS A 94 1.78 -21.24 -11.30
C HIS A 94 0.85 -21.54 -10.11
N PHE A 95 0.11 -20.56 -9.63
CA PHE A 95 -0.91 -20.66 -8.59
C PHE A 95 -2.25 -20.21 -9.14
N THR A 96 -3.32 -20.88 -8.72
CA THR A 96 -4.68 -20.41 -8.97
C THR A 96 -4.93 -19.08 -8.25
N VAL A 97 -6.02 -18.40 -8.56
CA VAL A 97 -6.50 -17.23 -7.83
C VAL A 97 -6.64 -17.52 -6.34
N ALA A 98 -7.28 -18.64 -5.98
CA ALA A 98 -7.42 -19.06 -4.59
C ALA A 98 -6.06 -19.28 -3.90
N ASP A 99 -5.11 -19.94 -4.57
CA ASP A 99 -3.79 -20.18 -3.98
C ASP A 99 -2.96 -18.91 -3.84
N ASN A 100 -3.08 -17.97 -4.79
CA ASN A 100 -2.48 -16.65 -4.66
C ASN A 100 -2.97 -15.93 -3.40
N ILE A 101 -4.29 -15.88 -3.18
CA ILE A 101 -4.89 -15.24 -2.00
C ILE A 101 -4.50 -16.01 -0.73
N ALA A 102 -4.52 -17.35 -0.74
CA ALA A 102 -4.23 -18.21 0.38
C ALA A 102 -2.76 -18.20 0.84
N THR A 103 -1.85 -17.61 0.08
CA THR A 103 -0.38 -17.72 0.31
C THR A 103 0.01 -17.33 1.73
N VAL A 104 -0.31 -16.13 2.20
CA VAL A 104 0.11 -15.66 3.54
C VAL A 104 -0.65 -16.38 4.65
N PRO A 105 -1.98 -16.59 4.62
CA PRO A 105 -2.70 -17.41 5.59
C PRO A 105 -2.09 -18.81 5.77
N ARG A 106 -1.71 -19.49 4.68
CA ARG A 106 -1.04 -20.80 4.77
C ARG A 106 0.36 -20.72 5.39
N LEU A 107 1.15 -19.68 5.06
CA LEU A 107 2.43 -19.42 5.73
C LEU A 107 2.30 -19.12 7.22
N LEU A 108 1.13 -18.66 7.66
CA LEU A 108 0.76 -18.46 9.06
C LEU A 108 0.14 -19.71 9.69
N ALA A 109 0.12 -20.84 8.96
CA ALA A 109 -0.45 -22.10 9.39
C ALA A 109 -1.93 -22.01 9.85
N TRP A 110 -2.73 -21.17 9.16
CA TRP A 110 -4.17 -21.14 9.42
C TRP A 110 -4.82 -22.49 9.05
N PRO A 111 -5.84 -22.94 9.79
CA PRO A 111 -6.62 -24.10 9.40
C PRO A 111 -7.18 -23.94 7.98
N GLU A 112 -7.10 -24.98 7.15
CA GLU A 112 -7.48 -24.89 5.73
C GLU A 112 -8.94 -24.46 5.54
N ALA A 113 -9.87 -24.90 6.40
CA ALA A 113 -11.26 -24.46 6.36
C ALA A 113 -11.38 -22.92 6.52
N ARG A 114 -10.58 -22.30 7.41
CA ARG A 114 -10.52 -20.85 7.59
C ARG A 114 -9.91 -20.17 6.36
N VAL A 115 -8.87 -20.77 5.78
CA VAL A 115 -8.24 -20.25 4.56
C VAL A 115 -9.24 -20.19 3.41
N GLN A 116 -9.97 -21.28 3.17
CA GLN A 116 -10.97 -21.37 2.11
C GLN A 116 -12.10 -20.36 2.29
N SER A 117 -12.66 -20.25 3.51
CA SER A 117 -13.67 -19.23 3.84
C SER A 117 -13.16 -17.81 3.61
N ARG A 118 -11.90 -17.53 4.00
CA ARG A 118 -11.29 -16.20 3.81
C ARG A 118 -11.06 -15.87 2.35
N VAL A 119 -10.68 -16.85 1.53
CA VAL A 119 -10.55 -16.69 0.07
C VAL A 119 -11.87 -16.28 -0.56
N ASP A 120 -12.96 -16.98 -0.23
CA ASP A 120 -14.28 -16.70 -0.78
C ASP A 120 -14.82 -15.34 -0.31
N GLU A 121 -14.62 -14.99 0.96
CA GLU A 121 -14.93 -13.66 1.52
C GLU A 121 -14.22 -12.54 0.75
N LEU A 122 -12.91 -12.69 0.53
CA LEU A 122 -12.12 -11.66 -0.14
C LEU A 122 -12.43 -11.55 -1.64
N LEU A 123 -12.69 -12.65 -2.33
CA LEU A 123 -13.13 -12.62 -3.72
C LEU A 123 -14.44 -11.86 -3.84
N THR A 124 -15.43 -12.15 -2.97
CA THR A 124 -16.69 -11.41 -2.93
C THR A 124 -16.46 -9.92 -2.62
N MET A 125 -15.56 -9.60 -1.69
CA MET A 125 -15.24 -8.23 -1.30
C MET A 125 -14.65 -7.39 -2.45
N VAL A 126 -13.89 -8.03 -3.36
CA VAL A 126 -13.31 -7.38 -4.55
C VAL A 126 -14.13 -7.60 -5.81
N ASP A 127 -15.43 -7.92 -5.68
CA ASP A 127 -16.38 -8.08 -6.76
C ASP A 127 -15.96 -9.14 -7.81
N LEU A 128 -15.46 -10.28 -7.33
CA LEU A 128 -15.15 -11.48 -8.11
C LEU A 128 -15.93 -12.67 -7.53
N ASP A 129 -16.82 -13.30 -8.32
CA ASP A 129 -17.57 -14.45 -7.84
C ASP A 129 -16.63 -15.62 -7.53
N PRO A 130 -16.59 -16.13 -6.28
CA PRO A 130 -15.75 -17.27 -5.93
C PRO A 130 -15.99 -18.51 -6.79
N ALA A 131 -17.25 -18.78 -7.22
CA ALA A 131 -17.58 -19.94 -8.05
C ALA A 131 -16.88 -19.90 -9.41
N ASP A 132 -16.74 -18.70 -9.98
CA ASP A 132 -16.18 -18.48 -11.31
C ASP A 132 -14.66 -18.27 -11.28
N TYR A 133 -14.12 -17.60 -10.23
CA TYR A 133 -12.75 -17.08 -10.26
C TYR A 133 -11.76 -17.88 -9.44
N ARG A 134 -12.15 -18.57 -8.37
CA ARG A 134 -11.18 -19.20 -7.45
C ARG A 134 -10.22 -20.20 -8.11
N ARG A 135 -10.67 -20.88 -9.19
CA ARG A 135 -9.88 -21.91 -9.90
C ARG A 135 -9.13 -21.37 -11.11
N ARG A 136 -9.37 -20.11 -11.51
CA ARG A 136 -8.68 -19.50 -12.65
C ARG A 136 -7.21 -19.28 -12.36
N TRP A 137 -6.44 -19.19 -13.42
CA TRP A 137 -5.03 -18.85 -13.40
C TRP A 137 -4.85 -17.36 -13.71
N PRO A 138 -3.72 -16.72 -13.31
CA PRO A 138 -3.48 -15.30 -13.55
C PRO A 138 -3.53 -14.86 -15.03
N ASP A 139 -3.18 -15.74 -15.97
CA ASP A 139 -3.23 -15.49 -17.42
C ASP A 139 -4.66 -15.48 -18.00
N GLU A 140 -5.62 -16.09 -17.30
CA GLU A 140 -7.03 -16.06 -17.66
C GLU A 140 -7.77 -14.79 -17.17
N LEU A 141 -7.06 -13.88 -16.51
CA LEU A 141 -7.63 -12.66 -15.90
C LEU A 141 -7.32 -11.42 -16.73
N SER A 142 -8.27 -10.47 -16.79
CA SER A 142 -8.01 -9.11 -17.26
C SER A 142 -7.03 -8.37 -16.31
N GLY A 143 -6.49 -7.24 -16.75
CA GLY A 143 -5.62 -6.39 -15.91
C GLY A 143 -6.30 -5.97 -14.61
N GLY A 144 -7.54 -5.49 -14.67
CA GLY A 144 -8.33 -5.10 -13.50
C GLY A 144 -8.62 -6.29 -12.57
N GLN A 145 -8.97 -7.46 -13.12
CA GLN A 145 -9.19 -8.66 -12.32
C GLN A 145 -7.92 -9.11 -11.61
N ARG A 146 -6.74 -9.02 -12.26
CA ARG A 146 -5.46 -9.27 -11.59
C ARG A 146 -5.21 -8.32 -10.43
N GLN A 147 -5.53 -7.02 -10.59
CA GLN A 147 -5.40 -6.03 -9.51
C GLN A 147 -6.31 -6.35 -8.33
N ARG A 148 -7.57 -6.72 -8.57
CA ARG A 148 -8.53 -7.16 -7.55
C ARG A 148 -8.00 -8.37 -6.76
N VAL A 149 -7.48 -9.39 -7.45
CA VAL A 149 -6.84 -10.55 -6.81
C VAL A 149 -5.58 -10.14 -6.02
N GLY A 150 -4.78 -9.21 -6.51
CA GLY A 150 -3.62 -8.65 -5.81
C GLY A 150 -4.00 -7.95 -4.52
N LEU A 151 -5.09 -7.16 -4.52
CA LEU A 151 -5.65 -6.53 -3.34
C LEU A 151 -6.17 -7.57 -2.35
N ALA A 152 -6.96 -8.54 -2.81
CA ALA A 152 -7.46 -9.65 -2.00
C ALA A 152 -6.31 -10.42 -1.32
N ARG A 153 -5.23 -10.74 -2.08
CA ARG A 153 -4.04 -11.39 -1.54
C ARG A 153 -3.37 -10.55 -0.45
N ALA A 154 -3.24 -9.25 -0.66
CA ALA A 154 -2.63 -8.36 0.33
C ALA A 154 -3.44 -8.26 1.63
N LEU A 155 -4.76 -8.40 1.56
CA LEU A 155 -5.69 -8.38 2.69
C LEU A 155 -5.88 -9.75 3.36
N ALA A 156 -5.36 -10.83 2.79
CA ALA A 156 -5.71 -12.20 3.17
C ALA A 156 -5.39 -12.54 4.63
N ALA A 157 -4.24 -12.09 5.13
CA ALA A 157 -3.82 -12.32 6.51
C ALA A 157 -4.38 -11.31 7.53
N ASP A 158 -5.36 -10.50 7.13
CA ASP A 158 -5.96 -9.45 7.95
C ASP A 158 -4.93 -8.43 8.51
N PRO A 159 -4.09 -7.83 7.65
CA PRO A 159 -3.00 -6.98 8.09
C PRO A 159 -3.52 -5.66 8.67
N PRO A 160 -2.92 -5.11 9.76
CA PRO A 160 -3.24 -3.79 10.27
C PRO A 160 -2.76 -2.66 9.36
N VAL A 161 -1.69 -2.90 8.58
CA VAL A 161 -1.09 -1.93 7.64
C VAL A 161 -1.09 -2.52 6.25
N LEU A 162 -1.57 -1.73 5.27
CA LEU A 162 -1.56 -2.04 3.85
C LEU A 162 -0.67 -1.04 3.12
N LEU A 163 0.30 -1.55 2.39
CA LEU A 163 1.19 -0.79 1.52
C LEU A 163 0.79 -1.02 0.07
N MET A 164 0.69 0.04 -0.73
CA MET A 164 0.30 -0.05 -2.12
C MET A 164 1.25 0.78 -2.98
N ASP A 165 1.95 0.14 -3.91
CA ASP A 165 2.93 0.78 -4.81
C ASP A 165 2.32 0.88 -6.21
N GLU A 166 1.84 2.06 -6.60
CA GLU A 166 1.17 2.37 -7.87
C GLU A 166 0.05 1.34 -8.23
N PRO A 167 -0.89 1.07 -7.31
CA PRO A 167 -1.79 -0.06 -7.43
C PRO A 167 -2.74 0.00 -8.63
N PHE A 168 -2.94 1.19 -9.21
CA PHE A 168 -3.89 1.40 -10.32
C PHE A 168 -3.24 1.97 -11.59
N GLY A 169 -1.89 2.03 -11.62
CA GLY A 169 -1.14 2.73 -12.67
C GLY A 169 -1.28 2.14 -14.08
N ALA A 170 -1.52 0.84 -14.21
CA ALA A 170 -1.57 0.13 -15.49
C ALA A 170 -3.00 -0.07 -16.04
N LEU A 171 -3.99 0.64 -15.50
CA LEU A 171 -5.40 0.46 -15.84
C LEU A 171 -5.92 1.60 -16.71
N ASP A 172 -6.90 1.29 -17.56
CA ASP A 172 -7.68 2.28 -18.27
C ASP A 172 -8.53 3.13 -17.30
N PRO A 173 -8.95 4.36 -17.69
CA PRO A 173 -9.63 5.28 -16.77
C PRO A 173 -10.97 4.76 -16.20
N VAL A 174 -11.71 3.95 -16.97
CA VAL A 174 -13.00 3.41 -16.52
C VAL A 174 -12.79 2.37 -15.43
N THR A 175 -11.96 1.36 -15.71
CA THR A 175 -11.59 0.31 -14.75
C THR A 175 -10.95 0.91 -13.48
N LYS A 176 -10.14 1.96 -13.65
CA LYS A 176 -9.52 2.68 -12.54
C LYS A 176 -10.58 3.31 -11.61
N GLY A 177 -11.58 3.98 -12.19
CA GLY A 177 -12.68 4.58 -11.42
C GLY A 177 -13.49 3.55 -10.63
N GLU A 178 -13.79 2.41 -11.23
CA GLU A 178 -14.47 1.28 -10.57
C GLU A 178 -13.66 0.76 -9.37
N LEU A 179 -12.37 0.48 -9.58
CA LEU A 179 -11.48 -0.02 -8.53
C LEU A 179 -11.27 0.98 -7.38
N HIS A 180 -11.25 2.30 -7.68
CA HIS A 180 -11.22 3.32 -6.63
C HIS A 180 -12.49 3.28 -5.76
N ALA A 181 -13.67 3.10 -6.37
CA ALA A 181 -14.92 3.01 -5.62
C ALA A 181 -14.96 1.74 -4.75
N GLU A 182 -14.48 0.63 -5.27
CA GLU A 182 -14.37 -0.64 -4.53
C GLU A 182 -13.35 -0.54 -3.38
N PHE A 183 -12.16 -0.01 -3.66
CA PHE A 183 -11.15 0.20 -2.61
C PHE A 183 -11.71 1.03 -1.47
N ARG A 184 -12.46 2.12 -1.75
CA ARG A 184 -13.11 2.93 -0.71
C ARG A 184 -14.13 2.14 0.09
N LYS A 185 -14.92 1.26 -0.53
CA LYS A 185 -15.86 0.37 0.19
C LYS A 185 -15.10 -0.58 1.12
N VAL A 186 -14.03 -1.20 0.62
CA VAL A 186 -13.17 -2.10 1.40
C VAL A 186 -12.55 -1.34 2.58
N GLN A 187 -11.98 -0.17 2.33
CA GLN A 187 -11.34 0.65 3.35
C GLN A 187 -12.34 1.11 4.43
N SER A 188 -13.54 1.58 4.03
CA SER A 188 -14.59 1.99 4.97
C SER A 188 -15.10 0.85 5.87
N SER A 189 -15.04 -0.39 5.41
CA SER A 189 -15.45 -1.57 6.18
C SER A 189 -14.34 -2.09 7.10
N LEU A 190 -13.09 -2.07 6.64
CA LEU A 190 -11.97 -2.67 7.34
C LEU A 190 -11.17 -1.69 8.21
N HIS A 191 -11.27 -0.38 7.95
CA HIS A 191 -10.55 0.69 8.67
C HIS A 191 -9.05 0.39 8.84
N ARG A 192 -8.39 -0.08 7.76
CA ARG A 192 -6.96 -0.39 7.80
C ARG A 192 -6.12 0.88 7.61
N THR A 193 -4.94 0.88 8.21
CA THR A 193 -3.95 1.92 7.92
C THR A 193 -3.36 1.66 6.54
N VAL A 194 -3.42 2.65 5.64
CA VAL A 194 -2.98 2.48 4.26
C VAL A 194 -1.96 3.54 3.87
N LEU A 195 -0.86 3.10 3.27
CA LEU A 195 0.11 3.96 2.60
C LEU A 195 0.09 3.65 1.11
N ILE A 196 -0.44 4.58 0.30
CA ILE A 196 -0.51 4.46 -1.15
C ILE A 196 0.59 5.31 -1.78
N VAL A 197 1.41 4.71 -2.61
CA VAL A 197 2.33 5.43 -3.50
C VAL A 197 1.68 5.57 -4.87
N THR A 198 1.59 6.80 -5.36
CA THR A 198 1.08 7.07 -6.71
C THR A 198 1.74 8.31 -7.32
N HIS A 199 1.79 8.37 -8.64
CA HIS A 199 2.15 9.57 -9.38
C HIS A 199 0.89 10.32 -9.88
N ASP A 200 -0.30 9.75 -9.68
CA ASP A 200 -1.57 10.33 -10.08
C ASP A 200 -2.19 11.11 -8.92
N ILE A 201 -2.21 12.44 -9.06
CA ILE A 201 -2.75 13.32 -8.03
C ILE A 201 -4.28 13.17 -7.89
N ALA A 202 -5.00 12.85 -8.97
CA ALA A 202 -6.44 12.63 -8.91
C ALA A 202 -6.77 11.38 -8.08
N GLU A 203 -5.97 10.33 -8.20
CA GLU A 203 -6.04 9.14 -7.36
C GLU A 203 -5.82 9.48 -5.88
N ALA A 204 -4.74 10.21 -5.57
CA ALA A 204 -4.45 10.64 -4.21
C ALA A 204 -5.60 11.48 -3.62
N MET A 205 -6.13 12.44 -4.40
CA MET A 205 -7.26 13.29 -4.00
C MET A 205 -8.55 12.50 -3.76
N ALA A 206 -8.74 11.40 -4.49
CA ALA A 206 -9.94 10.57 -4.38
C ALA A 206 -9.90 9.60 -3.21
N LEU A 207 -8.71 9.09 -2.83
CA LEU A 207 -8.59 7.94 -1.94
C LEU A 207 -8.01 8.27 -0.57
N ALA A 208 -7.24 9.35 -0.43
CA ALA A 208 -6.48 9.62 0.79
C ALA A 208 -7.18 10.59 1.76
N ASP A 209 -6.99 10.34 3.05
CA ASP A 209 -7.33 11.29 4.12
C ASP A 209 -6.29 12.42 4.17
N ARG A 210 -5.00 12.08 3.93
CA ARG A 210 -3.91 13.04 3.80
C ARG A 210 -3.00 12.67 2.63
N ILE A 211 -2.41 13.71 2.03
CA ILE A 211 -1.47 13.59 0.92
C ILE A 211 -0.11 14.12 1.38
N ALA A 212 0.90 13.25 1.35
CA ALA A 212 2.28 13.62 1.59
C ALA A 212 3.01 13.81 0.25
N VAL A 213 3.56 15.00 0.03
CA VAL A 213 4.26 15.34 -1.20
C VAL A 213 5.76 15.13 -1.00
N LEU A 214 6.34 14.22 -1.77
CA LEU A 214 7.75 13.90 -1.75
C LEU A 214 8.47 14.56 -2.95
N CYS A 215 9.43 15.43 -2.65
CA CYS A 215 10.27 16.09 -3.64
C CYS A 215 11.75 15.93 -3.24
N ASP A 216 12.57 15.45 -4.17
CA ASP A 216 14.03 15.27 -3.97
C ASP A 216 14.38 14.58 -2.64
N GLY A 217 13.66 13.50 -2.33
CA GLY A 217 13.87 12.70 -1.14
C GLY A 217 13.40 13.34 0.18
N ARG A 218 12.66 14.45 0.13
CA ARG A 218 12.13 15.15 1.31
C ARG A 218 10.61 15.25 1.26
N VAL A 219 9.92 15.10 2.37
CA VAL A 219 8.50 15.45 2.49
C VAL A 219 8.40 16.97 2.62
N ILE A 220 7.84 17.62 1.60
CA ILE A 220 7.71 19.08 1.54
C ILE A 220 6.34 19.59 1.99
N ALA A 221 5.33 18.72 1.97
CA ALA A 221 3.99 18.98 2.48
C ALA A 221 3.32 17.68 2.90
N CYS A 222 2.46 17.73 3.91
CA CYS A 222 1.58 16.63 4.30
C CYS A 222 0.30 17.21 4.89
N ASP A 223 -0.78 17.17 4.12
CA ASP A 223 -2.05 17.80 4.49
C ASP A 223 -3.24 17.04 3.90
N THR A 224 -4.47 17.43 4.26
CA THR A 224 -5.69 16.95 3.62
C THR A 224 -5.69 17.26 2.12
N PRO A 225 -6.47 16.55 1.30
CA PRO A 225 -6.62 16.88 -0.12
C PRO A 225 -6.99 18.36 -0.38
N ALA A 226 -7.83 18.93 0.46
CA ALA A 226 -8.19 20.36 0.38
C ALA A 226 -7.00 21.28 0.69
N GLY A 227 -6.22 20.97 1.74
CA GLY A 227 -5.03 21.74 2.11
C GLY A 227 -3.94 21.70 1.04
N VAL A 228 -3.71 20.52 0.44
CA VAL A 228 -2.74 20.39 -0.66
C VAL A 228 -3.15 21.22 -1.88
N ARG A 229 -4.46 21.30 -2.21
CA ARG A 229 -4.97 22.12 -3.34
C ARG A 229 -4.68 23.61 -3.19
N VAL A 230 -4.67 24.14 -1.99
CA VAL A 230 -4.45 25.57 -1.71
C VAL A 230 -3.01 25.86 -1.25
N SER A 231 -2.11 24.92 -1.38
CA SER A 231 -0.71 25.07 -0.99
C SER A 231 -0.04 26.21 -1.72
N ASP A 232 0.74 27.02 -1.01
CA ASP A 232 1.53 28.11 -1.57
C ASP A 232 2.90 27.67 -2.10
N ASP A 233 3.34 26.44 -1.77
CA ASP A 233 4.62 25.90 -2.26
C ASP A 233 4.54 25.66 -3.78
N PRO A 234 5.40 26.30 -4.58
CA PRO A 234 5.37 26.19 -6.05
C PRO A 234 5.66 24.75 -6.52
N ARG A 235 6.39 23.95 -5.74
CA ARG A 235 6.68 22.55 -6.05
C ARG A 235 5.42 21.70 -5.89
N VAL A 236 4.61 21.96 -4.87
CA VAL A 236 3.31 21.31 -4.65
C VAL A 236 2.36 21.70 -5.79
N ARG A 237 2.25 23.00 -6.11
CA ARG A 237 1.41 23.49 -7.22
C ARG A 237 1.77 22.83 -8.56
N SER A 238 3.05 22.66 -8.85
CA SER A 238 3.50 22.03 -10.10
C SER A 238 3.14 20.55 -10.25
N LEU A 239 2.72 19.89 -9.16
CA LEU A 239 2.25 18.51 -9.18
C LEU A 239 0.72 18.42 -9.35
N ILE A 240 0.00 19.48 -9.01
CA ILE A 240 -1.48 19.51 -8.99
C ILE A 240 -2.02 20.11 -10.30
N ALA A 241 -1.20 20.94 -10.98
CA ALA A 241 -1.52 21.55 -12.27
C ALA A 241 -1.57 20.53 -13.40
#